data_b974b14a227373c15329a1cf5df65b6f
#
_entry.id   b974b14a227373c15329a1cf5df65b6f
#
_cell.length_a   1.000
_cell.length_b   1.000
_cell.length_c   1.000
_cell.angle_alpha   90.00
_cell.angle_beta   90.00
_cell.angle_gamma   90.00
#
_symmetry.space_group_name_H-M   'P 1'
#
loop_
_entity.id
_entity.type
_entity.pdbx_description
1 polymer ?
#
loop_
_entity_poly.entity_id
_entity_poly.type
_entity_poly.pdbx_seq_one_letter_code
_entity_poly.pdbx_strand_id
1 'polypeptide(L)'
;MNDNKPQVKLISKPDNMIKTIYTACRTCYSADTPLNIFDKDVDEEKMMSLIKRVIGSGHYSTIEHIQVSFAISNISRACTHQLVRHRHMSFSQKSQRYVKEKGQFDFLIPQTIEKNDELRQKFVDFMEEISKKYLEFTEAGIPAEDARAVLPNACATSMVVSTNLRELIHVANLRLCTRAQYEIRMLV
;
A
#
# COMPACT_ATOMS: atom_id res chain seq x y z
N MET A 1 6.58 5.58 22.20
CA MET A 1 6.82 4.30 21.50
C MET A 1 5.95 4.33 20.26
N ASN A 2 6.54 4.34 19.08
CA ASN A 2 5.75 4.24 17.86
C ASN A 2 5.04 2.88 17.87
N ASP A 3 3.71 2.90 17.68
CA ASP A 3 2.94 1.68 17.51
C ASP A 3 3.53 0.93 16.31
N ASN A 4 4.06 -0.28 16.52
CA ASN A 4 4.81 -1.07 15.51
C ASN A 4 3.87 -1.62 14.41
N LYS A 5 2.84 -0.85 14.05
CA LYS A 5 1.80 -1.23 13.08
C LYS A 5 1.75 -0.26 11.90
N PRO A 6 1.50 -0.76 10.70
CA PRO A 6 1.21 0.08 9.54
C PRO A 6 0.04 1.02 9.80
N GLN A 7 0.16 2.26 9.31
CA GLN A 7 -0.91 3.24 9.31
C GLN A 7 -1.36 3.44 7.86
N VAL A 8 -2.66 3.26 7.60
CA VAL A 8 -3.25 3.37 6.27
C VAL A 8 -4.42 4.33 6.31
N LYS A 9 -4.46 5.27 5.35
CA LYS A 9 -5.57 6.19 5.17
C LYS A 9 -5.97 6.24 3.71
N LEU A 10 -7.26 6.01 3.43
CA LEU A 10 -7.83 6.29 2.11
C LEU A 10 -7.84 7.81 1.89
N ILE A 11 -7.16 8.31 0.86
CA ILE A 11 -7.02 9.74 0.56
C ILE A 11 -7.75 10.16 -0.70
N SER A 12 -8.11 9.22 -1.59
CA SER A 12 -8.89 9.50 -2.79
C SER A 12 -9.73 8.29 -3.20
N LYS A 13 -10.97 8.54 -3.57
CA LYS A 13 -11.90 7.61 -4.23
C LYS A 13 -12.90 8.40 -5.07
N PRO A 14 -13.52 7.80 -6.12
CA PRO A 14 -14.65 8.41 -6.82
C PRO A 14 -15.91 8.48 -5.92
N ASP A 15 -16.71 9.53 -6.07
CA ASP A 15 -17.97 9.67 -5.33
C ASP A 15 -19.06 8.69 -5.81
N ASN A 16 -19.12 8.44 -7.12
CA ASN A 16 -20.19 7.65 -7.76
C ASN A 16 -19.72 6.22 -8.12
N MET A 17 -19.02 5.52 -7.19
CA MET A 17 -18.41 4.21 -7.47
C MET A 17 -19.43 3.19 -8.00
N ILE A 18 -20.56 3.01 -7.31
CA ILE A 18 -21.58 2.03 -7.67
C ILE A 18 -22.16 2.36 -9.05
N LYS A 19 -22.51 3.62 -9.29
CA LYS A 19 -23.07 4.09 -10.55
C LYS A 19 -22.09 3.92 -11.72
N THR A 20 -20.82 4.19 -11.49
CA THR A 20 -19.74 3.97 -12.49
C THR A 20 -19.61 2.49 -12.87
N ILE A 21 -19.55 1.59 -11.88
CA ILE A 21 -19.47 0.14 -12.13
C ILE A 21 -20.73 -0.35 -12.83
N TYR A 22 -21.92 0.09 -12.38
CA TYR A 22 -23.19 -0.24 -13.02
C TYR A 22 -23.21 0.17 -14.49
N THR A 23 -22.79 1.40 -14.79
CA THR A 23 -22.70 1.91 -16.16
C THR A 23 -21.78 1.03 -17.01
N ALA A 24 -20.58 0.70 -16.51
CA ALA A 24 -19.67 -0.21 -17.19
C ALA A 24 -20.28 -1.59 -17.44
N CYS A 25 -21.00 -2.16 -16.45
CA CYS A 25 -21.71 -3.43 -16.61
C CYS A 25 -22.79 -3.36 -17.68
N ARG A 26 -23.52 -2.25 -17.77
CA ARG A 26 -24.65 -2.10 -18.72
C ARG A 26 -24.19 -1.79 -20.13
N THR A 27 -23.09 -1.08 -20.28
CA THR A 27 -22.57 -0.64 -21.60
C THR A 27 -22.42 -1.79 -22.60
N CYS A 28 -22.03 -2.98 -22.14
CA CYS A 28 -21.81 -4.13 -23.03
C CYS A 28 -23.11 -4.80 -23.51
N TYR A 29 -24.24 -4.55 -22.85
CA TYR A 29 -25.50 -5.27 -23.06
C TYR A 29 -26.72 -4.36 -23.22
N SER A 30 -26.53 -3.07 -23.43
CA SER A 30 -27.60 -2.09 -23.62
C SER A 30 -27.53 -1.46 -24.99
N ALA A 31 -28.68 -1.16 -25.57
CA ALA A 31 -28.78 -0.30 -26.74
C ALA A 31 -28.60 1.20 -26.39
N ASP A 32 -28.73 1.54 -25.11
CA ASP A 32 -28.50 2.92 -24.63
C ASP A 32 -27.01 3.27 -24.63
N THR A 33 -26.72 4.56 -24.81
CA THR A 33 -25.37 5.08 -24.67
C THR A 33 -24.90 5.06 -23.19
N PRO A 34 -23.60 4.98 -22.91
CA PRO A 34 -23.06 5.09 -21.54
C PRO A 34 -23.49 6.37 -20.83
N LEU A 35 -23.64 7.48 -21.55
CA LEU A 35 -24.15 8.75 -21.00
C LEU A 35 -25.58 8.60 -20.49
N ASN A 36 -26.47 8.06 -21.35
CA ASN A 36 -27.86 7.85 -20.96
C ASN A 36 -28.00 6.86 -19.79
N ILE A 37 -27.16 5.81 -19.76
CA ILE A 37 -27.13 4.84 -18.66
C ILE A 37 -26.73 5.51 -17.36
N PHE A 38 -25.69 6.35 -17.41
CA PHE A 38 -25.17 7.05 -16.23
C PHE A 38 -26.17 8.08 -15.70
N ASP A 39 -26.87 8.81 -16.57
CA ASP A 39 -27.81 9.87 -16.15
C ASP A 39 -29.15 9.33 -15.64
N LYS A 40 -29.50 8.07 -15.95
CA LYS A 40 -30.72 7.46 -15.43
C LYS A 40 -30.69 7.37 -13.91
N ASP A 41 -31.85 7.66 -13.33
CA ASP A 41 -32.13 7.36 -11.93
C ASP A 41 -32.47 5.87 -11.78
N VAL A 42 -31.58 5.13 -11.15
CA VAL A 42 -31.71 3.68 -10.92
C VAL A 42 -31.49 3.42 -9.43
N ASP A 43 -32.39 2.67 -8.88
CA ASP A 43 -32.32 2.21 -7.49
C ASP A 43 -30.98 1.47 -7.22
N GLU A 44 -30.35 1.80 -6.09
CA GLU A 44 -29.01 1.27 -5.73
C GLU A 44 -29.03 -0.25 -5.56
N GLU A 45 -30.11 -0.84 -5.03
CA GLU A 45 -30.24 -2.29 -4.87
C GLU A 45 -30.23 -3.00 -6.23
N LYS A 46 -30.92 -2.42 -7.23
CA LYS A 46 -30.90 -2.94 -8.61
C LYS A 46 -29.51 -2.84 -9.23
N MET A 47 -28.81 -1.72 -9.02
CA MET A 47 -27.42 -1.56 -9.46
C MET A 47 -26.53 -2.63 -8.84
N MET A 48 -26.58 -2.79 -7.52
CA MET A 48 -25.78 -3.77 -6.79
C MET A 48 -26.09 -5.22 -7.17
N SER A 49 -27.36 -5.55 -7.43
CA SER A 49 -27.77 -6.87 -7.90
C SER A 49 -27.12 -7.23 -9.24
N LEU A 50 -27.12 -6.29 -10.20
CA LEU A 50 -26.46 -6.48 -11.49
C LEU A 50 -24.93 -6.63 -11.31
N ILE A 51 -24.31 -5.74 -10.54
CA ILE A 51 -22.86 -5.74 -10.28
C ILE A 51 -22.44 -7.09 -9.70
N LYS A 52 -23.11 -7.57 -8.65
CA LYS A 52 -22.81 -8.87 -8.03
C LYS A 52 -22.89 -10.03 -9.03
N ARG A 53 -23.90 -10.04 -9.90
CA ARG A 53 -24.04 -11.07 -10.94
C ARG A 53 -22.92 -11.01 -11.97
N VAL A 54 -22.55 -9.82 -12.46
CA VAL A 54 -21.52 -9.62 -13.47
C VAL A 54 -20.13 -10.01 -12.91
N ILE A 55 -19.81 -9.57 -11.69
CA ILE A 55 -18.57 -9.95 -11.00
C ILE A 55 -18.56 -11.45 -10.68
N GLY A 56 -19.68 -12.00 -10.20
CA GLY A 56 -19.82 -13.43 -9.92
C GLY A 56 -19.64 -14.33 -11.14
N SER A 57 -19.87 -13.80 -12.36
CA SER A 57 -19.61 -14.46 -13.62
C SER A 57 -18.15 -14.27 -14.12
N GLY A 58 -17.27 -13.67 -13.33
CA GLY A 58 -15.85 -13.49 -13.67
C GLY A 58 -15.53 -12.24 -14.51
N HIS A 59 -16.51 -11.35 -14.76
CA HIS A 59 -16.31 -10.13 -15.56
C HIS A 59 -15.77 -8.98 -14.69
N TYR A 60 -14.50 -9.09 -14.26
CA TYR A 60 -13.86 -8.13 -13.34
C TYR A 60 -13.43 -6.82 -14.00
N SER A 61 -13.42 -6.70 -15.34
CA SER A 61 -13.01 -5.46 -16.02
C SER A 61 -13.87 -4.25 -15.62
N THR A 62 -15.13 -4.48 -15.28
CA THR A 62 -16.07 -3.41 -14.88
C THR A 62 -15.66 -2.65 -13.61
N ILE A 63 -14.90 -3.27 -12.72
CA ILE A 63 -14.40 -2.63 -11.49
C ILE A 63 -13.02 -1.97 -11.65
N GLU A 64 -12.38 -2.10 -12.80
CA GLU A 64 -11.11 -1.41 -13.09
C GLU A 64 -11.28 0.11 -13.24
N HIS A 65 -12.49 0.57 -13.52
CA HIS A 65 -12.80 2.00 -13.62
C HIS A 65 -12.77 2.74 -12.27
N ILE A 66 -12.76 2.00 -11.15
CA ILE A 66 -12.69 2.59 -9.81
C ILE A 66 -11.23 2.69 -9.39
N GLN A 67 -10.72 3.92 -9.34
CA GLN A 67 -9.38 4.23 -8.86
C GLN A 67 -9.44 4.72 -7.42
N VAL A 68 -8.54 4.21 -6.58
CA VAL A 68 -8.41 4.60 -5.18
C VAL A 68 -6.96 4.91 -4.84
N SER A 69 -6.74 5.81 -3.89
CA SER A 69 -5.40 6.15 -3.41
C SER A 69 -5.33 6.11 -1.90
N PHE A 70 -4.23 5.60 -1.38
CA PHE A 70 -3.95 5.46 0.04
C PHE A 70 -2.66 6.18 0.40
N ALA A 71 -2.66 6.87 1.54
CA ALA A 71 -1.45 7.26 2.24
C ALA A 71 -1.11 6.17 3.26
N ILE A 72 0.14 5.71 3.21
CA ILE A 72 0.66 4.63 4.03
C ILE A 72 1.89 5.14 4.77
N SER A 73 1.98 4.88 6.06
CA SER A 73 3.15 5.17 6.88
C SER A 73 3.44 4.05 7.87
N ASN A 74 4.62 4.12 8.47
CA ASN A 74 5.08 3.14 9.44
C ASN A 74 5.11 1.71 8.89
N ILE A 75 5.74 1.55 7.72
CA ILE A 75 6.04 0.26 7.10
C ILE A 75 7.54 0.15 6.84
N SER A 76 8.08 -1.07 6.90
CA SER A 76 9.50 -1.31 6.64
C SER A 76 9.83 -1.25 5.14
N ARG A 77 11.09 -0.97 4.82
CA ARG A 77 11.60 -1.14 3.45
C ARG A 77 11.44 -2.59 2.97
N ALA A 78 11.58 -3.57 3.86
CA ALA A 78 11.33 -4.98 3.55
C ALA A 78 9.90 -5.21 3.05
N CYS A 79 8.88 -4.60 3.69
CA CYS A 79 7.50 -4.68 3.26
C CYS A 79 7.30 -4.03 1.88
N THR A 80 7.90 -2.85 1.66
CA THR A 80 7.75 -2.16 0.37
C THR A 80 8.34 -2.95 -0.79
N HIS A 81 9.42 -3.73 -0.59
CA HIS A 81 9.98 -4.61 -1.63
C HIS A 81 9.01 -5.69 -2.09
N GLN A 82 8.06 -6.09 -1.26
CA GLN A 82 6.98 -7.01 -1.65
C GLN A 82 5.83 -6.25 -2.31
N LEU A 83 5.48 -5.08 -1.77
CA LEU A 83 4.35 -4.29 -2.25
C LEU A 83 4.57 -3.78 -3.68
N VAL A 84 5.76 -3.26 -4.00
CA VAL A 84 6.08 -2.72 -5.34
C VAL A 84 6.17 -3.79 -6.44
N ARG A 85 6.07 -5.08 -6.10
CA ARG A 85 5.99 -6.17 -7.09
C ARG A 85 4.61 -6.26 -7.75
N HIS A 86 3.61 -5.59 -7.22
CA HIS A 86 2.28 -5.43 -7.81
C HIS A 86 2.32 -4.33 -8.87
N ARG A 87 2.52 -4.72 -10.14
CA ARG A 87 2.87 -3.80 -11.24
C ARG A 87 1.72 -2.93 -11.73
N HIS A 88 0.47 -3.30 -11.41
CA HIS A 88 -0.73 -2.53 -11.76
C HIS A 88 -1.11 -1.48 -10.69
N MET A 89 -0.14 -1.12 -9.85
CA MET A 89 -0.25 -0.07 -8.84
C MET A 89 0.80 1.01 -9.09
N SER A 90 0.49 2.24 -8.68
CA SER A 90 1.42 3.37 -8.70
C SER A 90 1.94 3.66 -7.30
N PHE A 91 3.22 3.97 -7.18
CA PHE A 91 3.90 4.17 -5.91
C PHE A 91 4.70 5.47 -5.89
N SER A 92 4.52 6.27 -4.82
CA SER A 92 5.37 7.42 -4.50
C SER A 92 5.88 7.23 -3.07
N GLN A 93 7.14 6.81 -2.93
CA GLN A 93 7.75 6.44 -1.65
C GLN A 93 8.76 7.49 -1.18
N LYS A 94 8.85 7.73 0.16
CA LYS A 94 9.89 8.55 0.79
C LYS A 94 11.27 8.13 0.26
N SER A 95 11.97 9.08 -0.34
CA SER A 95 13.27 8.82 -0.98
C SER A 95 14.40 8.92 0.04
N GLN A 96 15.18 7.85 0.18
CA GLN A 96 16.44 7.87 0.92
C GLN A 96 17.62 8.52 0.15
N ARG A 97 17.40 8.93 -1.12
CA ARG A 97 18.39 9.70 -1.88
C ARG A 97 18.36 11.18 -1.52
N TYR A 98 17.15 11.71 -1.30
CA TYR A 98 16.94 13.15 -1.11
C TYR A 98 16.66 13.52 0.34
N VAL A 99 16.09 12.60 1.13
CA VAL A 99 15.73 12.86 2.52
C VAL A 99 16.77 12.21 3.42
N LYS A 100 17.56 13.04 4.08
CA LYS A 100 18.52 12.60 5.12
C LYS A 100 17.74 12.27 6.40
N GLU A 101 18.08 11.18 7.03
CA GLU A 101 17.61 10.91 8.39
C GLU A 101 18.40 11.81 9.35
N LYS A 102 17.66 12.47 10.25
CA LYS A 102 18.23 13.38 11.26
C LYS A 102 18.19 12.69 12.61
N GLY A 103 19.34 12.28 13.12
CA GLY A 103 19.43 11.49 14.36
C GLY A 103 19.17 10.00 14.10
N GLN A 104 18.58 9.33 15.07
CA GLN A 104 18.21 7.93 14.92
C GLN A 104 17.09 7.78 13.89
N PHE A 105 17.27 6.91 12.91
CA PHE A 105 16.19 6.61 11.97
C PHE A 105 15.11 5.73 12.62
N ASP A 106 13.87 5.93 12.20
CA ASP A 106 12.76 5.06 12.63
C ASP A 106 12.90 3.67 11.98
N PHE A 107 12.60 2.61 12.75
CA PHE A 107 12.63 1.23 12.27
C PHE A 107 11.49 0.40 12.86
N LEU A 108 11.15 -0.69 12.18
CA LEU A 108 10.16 -1.66 12.65
C LEU A 108 10.86 -2.93 13.13
N ILE A 109 10.44 -3.40 14.29
CA ILE A 109 10.94 -4.67 14.86
C ILE A 109 10.07 -5.81 14.32
N PRO A 110 10.63 -6.83 13.65
CA PRO A 110 9.86 -7.98 13.19
C PRO A 110 9.14 -8.70 14.34
N GLN A 111 7.88 -9.09 14.12
CA GLN A 111 7.03 -9.68 15.16
C GLN A 111 7.68 -10.86 15.91
N THR A 112 8.47 -11.68 15.24
CA THR A 112 9.14 -12.83 15.86
C THR A 112 10.29 -12.41 16.77
N ILE A 113 10.96 -11.30 16.48
CA ILE A 113 12.00 -10.70 17.31
C ILE A 113 11.34 -9.99 18.50
N GLU A 114 10.25 -9.26 18.27
CA GLU A 114 9.50 -8.53 19.31
C GLU A 114 9.02 -9.41 20.47
N LYS A 115 8.77 -10.71 20.21
CA LYS A 115 8.31 -11.66 21.21
C LYS A 115 9.40 -12.18 22.15
N ASN A 116 10.66 -11.83 21.95
CA ASN A 116 11.79 -12.26 22.74
C ASN A 116 12.56 -11.02 23.21
N ASP A 117 12.47 -10.70 24.49
CA ASP A 117 13.04 -9.47 25.06
C ASP A 117 14.56 -9.34 24.80
N GLU A 118 15.31 -10.44 24.91
CA GLU A 118 16.76 -10.43 24.67
C GLU A 118 17.09 -10.15 23.21
N LEU A 119 16.41 -10.81 22.26
CA LEU A 119 16.61 -10.58 20.83
C LEU A 119 16.11 -9.19 20.41
N ARG A 120 15.02 -8.73 21.02
CA ARG A 120 14.50 -7.38 20.82
C ARG A 120 15.54 -6.33 21.22
N GLN A 121 16.14 -6.47 22.39
CA GLN A 121 17.16 -5.52 22.86
C GLN A 121 18.39 -5.54 21.91
N LYS A 122 18.91 -6.71 21.57
CA LYS A 122 20.02 -6.85 20.63
C LYS A 122 19.70 -6.21 19.25
N PHE A 123 18.47 -6.33 18.81
CA PHE A 123 18.03 -5.72 17.54
C PHE A 123 18.00 -4.20 17.64
N VAL A 124 17.49 -3.64 18.73
CA VAL A 124 17.46 -2.19 18.98
C VAL A 124 18.88 -1.63 19.05
N ASP A 125 19.76 -2.24 19.83
CA ASP A 125 21.17 -1.81 19.98
C ASP A 125 21.88 -1.79 18.61
N PHE A 126 21.64 -2.79 17.79
CA PHE A 126 22.22 -2.86 16.44
C PHE A 126 21.65 -1.77 15.51
N MET A 127 20.36 -1.46 15.57
CA MET A 127 19.78 -0.36 14.79
C MET A 127 20.33 1.01 15.21
N GLU A 128 20.61 1.20 16.51
CA GLU A 128 21.25 2.41 17.03
C GLU A 128 22.70 2.53 16.52
N GLU A 129 23.44 1.43 16.48
CA GLU A 129 24.81 1.41 15.94
C GLU A 129 24.82 1.78 14.46
N ILE A 130 23.90 1.21 13.66
CA ILE A 130 23.77 1.57 12.24
C ILE A 130 23.40 3.06 12.09
N SER A 131 22.51 3.59 12.94
CA SER A 131 22.14 5.01 12.92
C SER A 131 23.35 5.91 13.13
N LYS A 132 24.22 5.57 14.08
CA LYS A 132 25.47 6.31 14.35
C LYS A 132 26.38 6.27 13.11
N LYS A 133 26.53 5.11 12.49
CA LYS A 133 27.37 4.98 11.27
C LYS A 133 26.80 5.77 10.08
N TYR A 134 25.50 5.76 9.89
CA TYR A 134 24.85 6.58 8.85
C TYR A 134 25.13 8.08 9.07
N LEU A 135 25.01 8.55 10.31
CA LEU A 135 25.30 9.94 10.68
C LEU A 135 26.77 10.30 10.44
N GLU A 136 27.72 9.46 10.88
CA GLU A 136 29.15 9.64 10.62
C GLU A 136 29.43 9.88 9.13
N PHE A 137 28.82 9.05 8.22
CA PHE A 137 29.00 9.24 6.79
C PHE A 137 28.39 10.56 6.28
N THR A 138 27.18 10.89 6.72
CA THR A 138 26.51 12.11 6.25
C THR A 138 27.17 13.39 6.77
N GLU A 139 27.74 13.37 7.99
CA GLU A 139 28.51 14.44 8.60
C GLU A 139 29.90 14.59 7.95
N ALA A 140 30.49 13.49 7.50
CA ALA A 140 31.72 13.50 6.69
C ALA A 140 31.49 13.99 5.25
N GLY A 141 30.28 14.41 4.90
CA GLY A 141 29.93 14.96 3.58
C GLY A 141 29.51 13.92 2.53
N ILE A 142 29.39 12.63 2.89
CA ILE A 142 28.91 11.61 1.96
C ILE A 142 27.44 11.91 1.57
N PRO A 143 27.09 11.93 0.28
CA PRO A 143 25.71 12.14 -0.18
C PRO A 143 24.75 11.10 0.42
N ALA A 144 23.51 11.53 0.71
CA ALA A 144 22.48 10.62 1.25
C ALA A 144 22.26 9.39 0.37
N GLU A 145 22.39 9.53 -0.96
CA GLU A 145 22.23 8.42 -1.92
C GLU A 145 23.27 7.31 -1.76
N ASP A 146 24.44 7.61 -1.23
CA ASP A 146 25.50 6.64 -0.94
C ASP A 146 25.45 6.19 0.52
N ALA A 147 25.29 7.14 1.46
CA ALA A 147 25.20 6.85 2.89
C ALA A 147 24.05 5.87 3.21
N ARG A 148 22.94 5.94 2.49
CA ARG A 148 21.79 5.02 2.65
C ARG A 148 22.12 3.55 2.42
N ALA A 149 23.26 3.23 1.83
CA ALA A 149 23.70 1.84 1.60
C ALA A 149 23.82 1.05 2.91
N VAL A 150 24.06 1.72 4.04
CA VAL A 150 24.14 1.07 5.36
C VAL A 150 22.75 0.94 6.03
N LEU A 151 21.69 1.59 5.52
CA LEU A 151 20.37 1.54 6.14
C LEU A 151 19.75 0.15 5.96
N PRO A 152 19.19 -0.42 7.06
CA PRO A 152 18.69 -1.79 7.03
C PRO A 152 17.30 -1.87 6.37
N ASN A 153 16.89 -3.06 5.98
CA ASN A 153 15.54 -3.35 5.51
C ASN A 153 14.44 -3.04 6.55
N ALA A 154 14.80 -2.99 7.83
CA ALA A 154 13.91 -2.63 8.92
C ALA A 154 13.58 -1.14 8.98
N CYS A 155 14.34 -0.29 8.27
CA CYS A 155 14.12 1.16 8.23
C CYS A 155 12.67 1.49 7.85
N ALA A 156 12.02 2.33 8.67
CA ALA A 156 10.64 2.74 8.46
C ALA A 156 10.54 3.68 7.25
N THR A 157 9.43 3.60 6.55
CA THR A 157 9.16 4.44 5.39
C THR A 157 7.67 4.76 5.26
N SER A 158 7.35 5.65 4.34
CA SER A 158 5.99 6.04 3.98
C SER A 158 5.83 6.13 2.48
N MET A 159 4.61 5.99 1.99
CA MET A 159 4.30 6.09 0.57
C MET A 159 2.85 6.48 0.30
N VAL A 160 2.62 7.01 -0.90
CA VAL A 160 1.30 7.05 -1.51
C VAL A 160 1.20 5.90 -2.50
N VAL A 161 0.08 5.21 -2.48
CA VAL A 161 -0.22 4.08 -3.38
C VAL A 161 -1.54 4.35 -4.06
N SER A 162 -1.58 4.22 -5.40
CA SER A 162 -2.82 4.30 -6.17
C SER A 162 -3.03 3.02 -6.96
N THR A 163 -4.28 2.56 -7.02
CA THR A 163 -4.64 1.32 -7.71
C THR A 163 -6.11 1.32 -8.11
N ASN A 164 -6.48 0.46 -9.05
CA ASN A 164 -7.89 0.19 -9.30
C ASN A 164 -8.44 -0.91 -8.38
N LEU A 165 -9.75 -0.98 -8.28
CA LEU A 165 -10.43 -1.91 -7.36
C LEU A 165 -10.16 -3.39 -7.69
N ARG A 166 -10.00 -3.74 -8.98
CA ARG A 166 -9.67 -5.12 -9.40
C ARG A 166 -8.30 -5.53 -8.86
N GLU A 167 -7.28 -4.68 -9.05
CA GLU A 167 -5.93 -4.96 -8.55
C GLU A 167 -5.90 -4.97 -7.02
N LEU A 168 -6.65 -4.09 -6.36
CA LEU A 168 -6.75 -4.09 -4.89
C LEU A 168 -7.28 -5.43 -4.37
N ILE A 169 -8.34 -5.97 -4.97
CA ILE A 169 -8.89 -7.30 -4.64
C ILE A 169 -7.87 -8.40 -4.92
N HIS A 170 -7.15 -8.33 -6.04
CA HIS A 170 -6.10 -9.29 -6.38
C HIS A 170 -4.98 -9.29 -5.34
N VAL A 171 -4.49 -8.11 -4.96
CA VAL A 171 -3.47 -7.94 -3.90
C VAL A 171 -3.97 -8.50 -2.57
N ALA A 172 -5.21 -8.20 -2.19
CA ALA A 172 -5.82 -8.73 -0.97
C ALA A 172 -5.83 -10.27 -0.96
N ASN A 173 -6.28 -10.90 -2.04
CA ASN A 173 -6.28 -12.36 -2.16
C ASN A 173 -4.88 -12.99 -2.03
N LEU A 174 -3.85 -12.32 -2.55
CA LEU A 174 -2.47 -12.80 -2.46
C LEU A 174 -1.84 -12.55 -1.07
N ARG A 175 -2.12 -11.40 -0.45
CA ARG A 175 -1.38 -10.92 0.73
C ARG A 175 -2.06 -11.21 2.06
N LEU A 176 -3.35 -11.50 2.08
CA LEU A 176 -4.05 -11.99 3.28
C LEU A 176 -3.74 -13.47 3.58
N CYS A 177 -3.03 -14.17 2.69
CA CYS A 177 -2.57 -15.53 2.92
C CYS A 177 -1.61 -15.61 4.12
N THR A 178 -1.74 -16.62 4.96
CA THR A 178 -0.89 -16.84 6.16
C THR A 178 0.60 -17.02 5.83
N ARG A 179 0.95 -17.37 4.58
CA ARG A 179 2.33 -17.44 4.07
C ARG A 179 2.93 -16.08 3.68
N ALA A 180 2.10 -15.04 3.55
CA ALA A 180 2.60 -13.70 3.34
C ALA A 180 3.28 -13.17 4.62
N GLN A 181 4.26 -12.28 4.47
CA GLN A 181 4.90 -11.64 5.61
C GLN A 181 3.86 -10.96 6.50
N TYR A 182 4.07 -11.00 7.82
CA TYR A 182 3.14 -10.46 8.80
C TYR A 182 2.77 -8.99 8.51
N GLU A 183 3.76 -8.15 8.25
CA GLU A 183 3.59 -6.71 8.04
C GLU A 183 2.72 -6.40 6.81
N ILE A 184 2.93 -7.10 5.68
CA ILE A 184 2.11 -6.87 4.49
C ILE A 184 0.67 -7.38 4.67
N ARG A 185 0.45 -8.40 5.53
CA ARG A 185 -0.90 -8.83 5.90
C ARG A 185 -1.64 -7.80 6.76
N MET A 186 -0.89 -7.06 7.58
CA MET A 186 -1.46 -5.99 8.39
C MET A 186 -1.76 -4.73 7.57
N LEU A 187 -1.03 -4.54 6.47
CA LEU A 187 -1.19 -3.41 5.56
C LEU A 187 -2.44 -3.55 4.69
N VAL A 188 -2.76 -4.76 4.23
CA VAL A 188 -3.85 -5.07 3.31
C VAL A 188 -5.13 -5.44 4.05
#